data_008266668ef1a031159f67e58483d30c
#
_entry.id   008266668ef1a031159f67e58483d30c
#
_cell.length_a   1.000
_cell.length_b   1.000
_cell.length_c   1.000
_cell.angle_alpha   90.00
_cell.angle_beta   90.00
_cell.angle_gamma   90.00
#
_symmetry.space_group_name_H-M   'P 1'
#
loop_
_entity.id
_entity.type
_entity.pdbx_description
1 polymer ?
#
loop_
_entity_poly.entity_id
_entity_poly.type
_entity_poly.pdbx_seq_one_letter_code
_entity_poly.pdbx_strand_id
1 'polypeptide(L)'
;MEASYQLILLGSALVLVSIFAGLFSARFGAPLLLVLLGLGMLVGQEGPGGFLFRDFHTTYLLGSIGLAIILFDGGLRTDLGDVHRALWPSLALATIGVIVTAAIVGVAAALLFSTSWTRGLLVGAIVAPTDAAAVSALLHLRRLELRARVAAILELESGINDPVSVLLAVLLVDLLLAPAPLAGWHIAGLLVREVAGGAAFGIGGGYLLLALINRLEATPGLYPILTLAGATALFGGAQTAGASGFLAVYLAGLILGTHRHRATQVINQAFDAFAWLSQIVLFLMLGLLVVPSGLVPTLGPSLAVAAVLTLVARPVAVALCLLPFRYAAPEIAFISWVGLRGAVPIFLAIIPVLAGLPDAAMFFGVAFIVVLISLILQGWTVAAAARMFDLDVPPLQQASRLDIDLPGRLGDENTVAGYRVEARCRAASKPVEALPLPPTASVLVVIRDGIARSAASAPPLATGDYVLALARPADLALLDRVFGPRPERSRADDRGLLGEFAFDGTTTLAAIAHLYDPAATTDGAVTLAEFLASRLGGTPAVGDRTRFGAVELIVRDMQGDTITQVGVELEPAPVHPWRLWLRRFRRQRV
;
A
#
# COMPACT_ATOMS: atom_id res chain seq x y z
N MET A 1 -39.99 -5.54 -14.83
CA MET A 1 -39.41 -6.80 -14.32
C MET A 1 -38.34 -7.35 -15.27
N GLU A 2 -38.55 -7.40 -16.58
CA GLU A 2 -37.58 -7.95 -17.56
C GLU A 2 -36.25 -7.16 -17.56
N ALA A 3 -36.31 -5.84 -17.55
CA ALA A 3 -35.11 -4.97 -17.43
C ALA A 3 -34.33 -5.19 -16.14
N SER A 4 -34.98 -5.49 -15.02
CA SER A 4 -34.31 -5.77 -13.74
C SER A 4 -33.54 -7.10 -13.79
N TYR A 5 -34.11 -8.12 -14.43
CA TYR A 5 -33.42 -9.41 -14.61
C TYR A 5 -32.23 -9.31 -15.57
N GLN A 6 -32.35 -8.49 -16.63
CA GLN A 6 -31.24 -8.21 -17.54
C GLN A 6 -30.09 -7.48 -16.83
N LEU A 7 -30.39 -6.51 -15.95
CA LEU A 7 -29.38 -5.83 -15.15
C LEU A 7 -28.67 -6.79 -14.17
N ILE A 8 -29.43 -7.67 -13.51
CA ILE A 8 -28.84 -8.69 -12.62
C ILE A 8 -27.92 -9.63 -13.41
N LEU A 9 -28.41 -10.12 -14.57
CA LEU A 9 -27.60 -11.00 -15.43
C LEU A 9 -26.33 -10.30 -15.91
N LEU A 10 -26.45 -9.07 -16.41
CA LEU A 10 -25.32 -8.29 -16.92
C LEU A 10 -24.31 -8.00 -15.80
N GLY A 11 -24.76 -7.53 -14.64
CA GLY A 11 -23.89 -7.24 -13.50
C GLY A 11 -23.16 -8.48 -13.00
N SER A 12 -23.89 -9.61 -12.85
CA SER A 12 -23.27 -10.87 -12.41
C SER A 12 -22.29 -11.42 -13.44
N ALA A 13 -22.63 -11.35 -14.73
CA ALA A 13 -21.75 -11.78 -15.82
C ALA A 13 -20.48 -10.91 -15.87
N LEU A 14 -20.60 -9.58 -15.70
CA LEU A 14 -19.46 -8.68 -15.66
C LEU A 14 -18.52 -8.98 -14.48
N VAL A 15 -19.05 -9.25 -13.28
CA VAL A 15 -18.23 -9.64 -12.13
C VAL A 15 -17.52 -10.98 -12.41
N LEU A 16 -18.21 -11.98 -12.94
CA LEU A 16 -17.59 -13.25 -13.32
C LEU A 16 -16.48 -13.07 -14.36
N VAL A 17 -16.75 -12.34 -15.43
CA VAL A 17 -15.75 -12.05 -16.48
C VAL A 17 -14.56 -11.30 -15.89
N SER A 18 -14.80 -10.37 -14.96
CA SER A 18 -13.74 -9.61 -14.25
C SER A 18 -12.81 -10.51 -13.44
N ILE A 19 -13.37 -11.52 -12.75
CA ILE A 19 -12.56 -12.50 -12.00
C ILE A 19 -11.68 -13.31 -12.96
N PHE A 20 -12.26 -13.84 -14.05
CA PHE A 20 -11.47 -14.55 -15.07
C PHE A 20 -10.44 -13.65 -15.75
N ALA A 21 -10.82 -12.42 -16.07
CA ALA A 21 -9.90 -11.43 -16.64
C ALA A 21 -8.75 -11.11 -15.67
N GLY A 22 -9.00 -11.11 -14.36
CA GLY A 22 -7.98 -10.98 -13.32
C GLY A 22 -6.96 -12.12 -13.34
N LEU A 23 -7.45 -13.36 -13.41
CA LEU A 23 -6.58 -14.54 -13.52
C LEU A 23 -5.73 -14.50 -14.80
N PHE A 24 -6.33 -14.07 -15.90
CA PHE A 24 -5.65 -13.93 -17.19
C PHE A 24 -4.63 -12.78 -17.16
N SER A 25 -5.02 -11.63 -16.63
CA SER A 25 -4.16 -10.44 -16.42
C SER A 25 -2.89 -10.79 -15.64
N ALA A 26 -3.03 -11.56 -14.55
CA ALA A 26 -1.91 -12.05 -13.77
C ALA A 26 -0.90 -12.87 -14.59
N ARG A 27 -1.39 -13.67 -15.55
CA ARG A 27 -0.55 -14.50 -16.43
C ARG A 27 0.26 -13.66 -17.43
N PHE A 28 -0.30 -12.55 -17.92
CA PHE A 28 0.36 -11.66 -18.90
C PHE A 28 1.05 -10.47 -18.25
N GLY A 29 0.93 -10.32 -16.92
CA GLY A 29 1.51 -9.20 -16.17
C GLY A 29 0.90 -7.84 -16.54
N ALA A 30 -0.33 -7.83 -17.03
CA ALA A 30 -1.07 -6.59 -17.29
C ALA A 30 -1.66 -6.03 -15.98
N PRO A 31 -1.77 -4.71 -15.81
CA PRO A 31 -2.46 -4.13 -14.66
C PRO A 31 -3.94 -4.53 -14.66
N LEU A 32 -4.41 -5.23 -13.61
CA LEU A 32 -5.79 -5.68 -13.52
C LEU A 32 -6.80 -4.52 -13.65
N LEU A 33 -6.52 -3.41 -13.01
CA LEU A 33 -7.40 -2.23 -13.02
C LEU A 33 -7.63 -1.69 -14.44
N LEU A 34 -6.61 -1.74 -15.28
CA LEU A 34 -6.71 -1.38 -16.69
C LEU A 34 -7.67 -2.34 -17.44
N VAL A 35 -7.59 -3.63 -17.14
CA VAL A 35 -8.46 -4.63 -17.75
C VAL A 35 -9.92 -4.43 -17.33
N LEU A 36 -10.17 -4.15 -16.05
CA LEU A 36 -11.52 -3.88 -15.53
C LEU A 36 -12.11 -2.60 -16.16
N LEU A 37 -11.30 -1.54 -16.25
CA LEU A 37 -11.70 -0.29 -16.90
C LEU A 37 -12.05 -0.54 -18.39
N GLY A 38 -11.20 -1.28 -19.10
CA GLY A 38 -11.40 -1.67 -20.48
C GLY A 38 -12.66 -2.53 -20.70
N LEU A 39 -12.94 -3.47 -19.79
CA LEU A 39 -14.17 -4.26 -19.82
C LEU A 39 -15.42 -3.38 -19.66
N GLY A 40 -15.39 -2.40 -18.74
CA GLY A 40 -16.46 -1.43 -18.60
C GLY A 40 -16.69 -0.64 -19.89
N MET A 41 -15.62 -0.17 -20.53
CA MET A 41 -15.70 0.55 -21.82
C MET A 41 -16.26 -0.32 -22.95
N LEU A 42 -15.86 -1.60 -23.03
CA LEU A 42 -16.35 -2.53 -24.05
C LEU A 42 -17.85 -2.79 -23.92
N VAL A 43 -18.39 -2.80 -22.72
CA VAL A 43 -19.84 -2.98 -22.47
C VAL A 43 -20.59 -1.67 -22.59
N GLY A 44 -19.91 -0.54 -22.42
CA GLY A 44 -20.48 0.81 -22.46
C GLY A 44 -21.08 1.20 -23.81
N GLN A 45 -21.59 2.45 -23.86
CA GLN A 45 -22.40 2.99 -24.95
C GLN A 45 -21.77 2.86 -26.35
N GLU A 46 -20.48 3.16 -26.49
CA GLU A 46 -19.75 3.11 -27.76
C GLU A 46 -18.99 1.79 -27.95
N GLY A 47 -19.01 0.92 -26.95
CA GLY A 47 -18.43 -0.40 -27.05
C GLY A 47 -19.36 -1.40 -27.76
N PRO A 48 -18.86 -2.62 -28.05
CA PRO A 48 -19.67 -3.69 -28.64
C PRO A 48 -20.93 -4.06 -27.85
N GLY A 49 -20.91 -3.79 -26.51
CA GLY A 49 -22.05 -4.07 -25.62
C GLY A 49 -23.20 -3.08 -25.77
N GLY A 50 -22.95 -1.85 -26.24
CA GLY A 50 -23.95 -0.83 -26.51
C GLY A 50 -24.81 -0.42 -25.30
N PHE A 51 -24.36 -0.71 -24.06
CA PHE A 51 -25.15 -0.45 -22.86
C PHE A 51 -25.07 1.04 -22.48
N LEU A 52 -26.23 1.72 -22.54
CA LEU A 52 -26.34 3.13 -22.19
C LEU A 52 -26.41 3.31 -20.66
N PHE A 53 -25.29 3.66 -20.05
CA PHE A 53 -25.20 3.96 -18.63
C PHE A 53 -24.73 5.41 -18.42
N ARG A 54 -25.60 6.27 -17.87
CA ARG A 54 -25.33 7.69 -17.64
C ARG A 54 -25.72 8.15 -16.23
N ASP A 55 -25.88 7.22 -15.31
CA ASP A 55 -26.30 7.53 -13.96
C ASP A 55 -25.09 7.84 -13.06
N PHE A 56 -24.68 9.12 -13.09
CA PHE A 56 -23.62 9.62 -12.22
C PHE A 56 -23.99 9.58 -10.73
N HIS A 57 -25.28 9.69 -10.39
CA HIS A 57 -25.75 9.63 -8.99
C HIS A 57 -25.55 8.24 -8.39
N THR A 58 -26.02 7.22 -9.08
CA THR A 58 -25.84 5.82 -8.65
C THR A 58 -24.35 5.46 -8.63
N THR A 59 -23.57 5.92 -9.61
CA THR A 59 -22.11 5.69 -9.62
C THR A 59 -21.42 6.36 -8.45
N TYR A 60 -21.80 7.59 -8.12
CA TYR A 60 -21.24 8.29 -6.96
C TYR A 60 -21.61 7.59 -5.63
N LEU A 61 -22.85 7.14 -5.48
CA LEU A 61 -23.31 6.44 -4.28
C LEU A 61 -22.55 5.11 -4.10
N LEU A 62 -22.56 4.25 -5.11
CA LEU A 62 -21.88 2.96 -5.05
C LEU A 62 -20.36 3.12 -4.98
N GLY A 63 -19.83 4.12 -5.69
CA GLY A 63 -18.42 4.47 -5.64
C GLY A 63 -17.98 4.97 -4.26
N SER A 64 -18.80 5.77 -3.60
CA SER A 64 -18.53 6.25 -2.22
C SER A 64 -18.49 5.09 -1.23
N ILE A 65 -19.46 4.16 -1.31
CA ILE A 65 -19.48 2.97 -0.46
C ILE A 65 -18.25 2.09 -0.76
N GLY A 66 -17.98 1.83 -2.04
CA GLY A 66 -16.83 1.04 -2.45
C GLY A 66 -15.51 1.64 -2.00
N LEU A 67 -15.32 2.94 -2.16
CA LEU A 67 -14.11 3.64 -1.72
C LEU A 67 -14.00 3.63 -0.19
N ALA A 68 -15.11 3.80 0.54
CA ALA A 68 -15.11 3.70 2.00
C ALA A 68 -14.66 2.31 2.48
N ILE A 69 -15.12 1.24 1.81
CA ILE A 69 -14.68 -0.14 2.10
C ILE A 69 -13.20 -0.33 1.81
N ILE A 70 -12.71 0.15 0.67
CA ILE A 70 -11.29 0.05 0.29
C ILE A 70 -10.41 0.80 1.30
N LEU A 71 -10.81 2.01 1.69
CA LEU A 71 -10.06 2.80 2.68
C LEU A 71 -10.08 2.17 4.08
N PHE A 72 -11.21 1.59 4.49
CA PHE A 72 -11.29 0.86 5.75
C PHE A 72 -10.38 -0.37 5.74
N ASP A 73 -10.37 -1.17 4.67
CA ASP A 73 -9.45 -2.30 4.47
C ASP A 73 -7.98 -1.85 4.47
N GLY A 74 -7.67 -0.74 3.80
CA GLY A 74 -6.34 -0.11 3.84
C GLY A 74 -5.91 0.25 5.26
N GLY A 75 -6.83 0.82 6.06
CA GLY A 75 -6.59 1.08 7.48
C GLY A 75 -6.38 -0.18 8.31
N LEU A 76 -7.17 -1.25 8.07
CA LEU A 76 -7.02 -2.54 8.75
C LEU A 76 -5.64 -3.19 8.54
N ARG A 77 -5.04 -3.01 7.37
CA ARG A 77 -3.76 -3.62 6.99
C ARG A 77 -2.54 -2.81 7.41
N THR A 78 -2.74 -1.56 7.81
CA THR A 78 -1.64 -0.65 8.17
C THR A 78 -0.99 -1.08 9.49
N ASP A 79 0.32 -1.41 9.47
CA ASP A 79 1.08 -1.79 10.67
C ASP A 79 1.62 -0.56 11.41
N LEU A 80 1.26 -0.43 12.70
CA LEU A 80 1.75 0.67 13.56
C LEU A 80 3.27 0.66 13.78
N GLY A 81 3.93 -0.49 13.70
CA GLY A 81 5.38 -0.58 13.84
C GLY A 81 6.10 0.22 12.76
N ASP A 82 5.62 0.14 11.53
CA ASP A 82 6.13 0.88 10.38
C ASP A 82 5.58 2.31 10.31
N VAL A 83 4.34 2.54 10.82
CA VAL A 83 3.69 3.87 10.88
C VAL A 83 4.54 4.90 11.62
N HIS A 84 5.07 4.58 12.79
CA HIS A 84 5.85 5.54 13.58
C HIS A 84 7.04 6.11 12.81
N ARG A 85 7.68 5.31 11.96
CA ARG A 85 8.84 5.71 11.17
C ARG A 85 8.47 6.50 9.91
N ALA A 86 7.35 6.14 9.29
CA ALA A 86 6.89 6.72 8.03
C ALA A 86 5.87 7.85 8.21
N LEU A 87 5.30 8.04 9.42
CA LEU A 87 4.15 8.92 9.66
C LEU A 87 4.37 10.36 9.18
N TRP A 88 5.42 11.02 9.66
CA TRP A 88 5.67 12.42 9.30
C TRP A 88 6.00 12.64 7.82
N PRO A 89 6.88 11.81 7.21
CA PRO A 89 7.10 11.87 5.77
C PRO A 89 5.83 11.63 4.95
N SER A 90 5.00 10.64 5.33
CA SER A 90 3.76 10.32 4.63
C SER A 90 2.70 11.43 4.80
N LEU A 91 2.57 11.99 6.01
CA LEU A 91 1.70 13.16 6.24
C LEU A 91 2.13 14.36 5.40
N ALA A 92 3.43 14.63 5.30
CA ALA A 92 3.93 15.70 4.45
C ALA A 92 3.60 15.46 2.97
N LEU A 93 3.75 14.21 2.48
CA LEU A 93 3.39 13.84 1.11
C LEU A 93 1.88 13.92 0.88
N ALA A 94 1.08 13.38 1.79
CA ALA A 94 -0.38 13.32 1.66
C ALA A 94 -1.06 14.70 1.83
N THR A 95 -0.39 15.69 2.41
CA THR A 95 -0.94 17.04 2.59
C THR A 95 -0.20 18.04 1.71
N ILE A 96 1.02 18.41 2.06
CA ILE A 96 1.82 19.38 1.31
C ILE A 96 2.09 18.87 -0.12
N GLY A 97 2.41 17.58 -0.27
CA GLY A 97 2.66 16.96 -1.57
C GLY A 97 1.43 17.01 -2.49
N VAL A 98 0.23 16.75 -1.96
CA VAL A 98 -1.04 16.88 -2.69
C VAL A 98 -1.27 18.34 -3.13
N ILE A 99 -1.10 19.30 -2.22
CA ILE A 99 -1.28 20.73 -2.52
C ILE A 99 -0.29 21.18 -3.61
N VAL A 100 0.99 20.83 -3.48
CA VAL A 100 2.03 21.18 -4.47
C VAL A 100 1.73 20.51 -5.82
N THR A 101 1.34 19.24 -5.81
CA THR A 101 0.94 18.52 -7.02
C THR A 101 -0.27 19.20 -7.68
N ALA A 102 -1.31 19.49 -6.89
CA ALA A 102 -2.52 20.16 -7.38
C ALA A 102 -2.21 21.57 -7.93
N ALA A 103 -1.32 22.31 -7.29
CA ALA A 103 -0.91 23.64 -7.76
C ALA A 103 -0.18 23.58 -9.10
N ILE A 104 0.85 22.72 -9.24
CA ILE A 104 1.65 22.61 -10.47
C ILE A 104 0.78 22.10 -11.61
N VAL A 105 0.01 21.04 -11.40
CA VAL A 105 -0.91 20.49 -12.40
C VAL A 105 -2.02 21.48 -12.72
N GLY A 106 -2.52 22.19 -11.70
CA GLY A 106 -3.56 23.20 -11.84
C GLY A 106 -3.14 24.35 -12.74
N VAL A 107 -1.91 24.85 -12.55
CA VAL A 107 -1.33 25.87 -13.44
C VAL A 107 -1.23 25.34 -14.87
N ALA A 108 -0.70 24.14 -15.06
CA ALA A 108 -0.60 23.53 -16.38
C ALA A 108 -1.97 23.33 -17.03
N ALA A 109 -2.97 22.83 -16.29
CA ALA A 109 -4.33 22.64 -16.79
C ALA A 109 -5.00 23.98 -17.15
N ALA A 110 -4.84 25.02 -16.33
CA ALA A 110 -5.39 26.35 -16.64
C ALA A 110 -4.85 26.91 -17.94
N LEU A 111 -3.56 26.74 -18.21
CA LEU A 111 -2.91 27.18 -19.45
C LEU A 111 -3.32 26.32 -20.66
N LEU A 112 -3.31 25.00 -20.52
CA LEU A 112 -3.59 24.06 -21.61
C LEU A 112 -5.05 24.08 -22.07
N PHE A 113 -5.98 24.26 -21.13
CA PHE A 113 -7.41 24.34 -21.42
C PHE A 113 -7.92 25.78 -21.52
N SER A 114 -7.05 26.81 -21.38
CA SER A 114 -7.41 28.23 -21.40
C SER A 114 -8.59 28.54 -20.44
N THR A 115 -8.56 27.96 -19.24
CA THR A 115 -9.61 28.07 -18.23
C THR A 115 -9.15 28.89 -17.01
N SER A 116 -10.08 29.17 -16.06
CA SER A 116 -9.72 29.90 -14.83
C SER A 116 -8.78 29.11 -13.93
N TRP A 117 -7.96 29.81 -13.15
CA TRP A 117 -7.02 29.21 -12.19
C TRP A 117 -7.71 28.25 -11.22
N THR A 118 -8.91 28.59 -10.73
CA THR A 118 -9.68 27.73 -9.82
C THR A 118 -10.11 26.42 -10.48
N ARG A 119 -10.54 26.47 -11.77
CA ARG A 119 -10.87 25.26 -12.53
C ARG A 119 -9.62 24.42 -12.79
N GLY A 120 -8.49 25.05 -13.13
CA GLY A 120 -7.21 24.37 -13.26
C GLY A 120 -6.81 23.68 -11.95
N LEU A 121 -6.91 24.37 -10.81
CA LEU A 121 -6.63 23.80 -9.49
C LEU A 121 -7.55 22.60 -9.16
N LEU A 122 -8.81 22.65 -9.59
CA LEU A 122 -9.75 21.54 -9.43
C LEU A 122 -9.28 20.32 -10.24
N VAL A 123 -8.82 20.49 -11.48
CA VAL A 123 -8.17 19.40 -12.24
C VAL A 123 -6.99 18.83 -11.46
N GLY A 124 -6.11 19.70 -10.94
CA GLY A 124 -4.96 19.30 -10.15
C GLY A 124 -5.35 18.50 -8.89
N ALA A 125 -6.37 18.95 -8.15
CA ALA A 125 -6.87 18.26 -6.96
C ALA A 125 -7.47 16.89 -7.29
N ILE A 126 -8.23 16.80 -8.39
CA ILE A 126 -8.84 15.55 -8.87
C ILE A 126 -7.78 14.51 -9.22
N VAL A 127 -6.68 14.90 -9.87
CA VAL A 127 -5.65 13.95 -10.32
C VAL A 127 -4.50 13.77 -9.33
N ALA A 128 -4.52 14.44 -8.17
CA ALA A 128 -3.45 14.37 -7.18
C ALA A 128 -3.39 13.04 -6.39
N PRO A 129 -4.50 12.32 -6.06
CA PRO A 129 -4.42 11.10 -5.25
C PRO A 129 -3.68 9.96 -5.95
N THR A 130 -2.97 9.13 -5.16
CA THR A 130 -2.19 7.97 -5.63
C THR A 130 -2.73 6.67 -5.05
N ASP A 131 -2.52 5.56 -5.74
CA ASP A 131 -3.02 4.23 -5.38
C ASP A 131 -1.87 3.26 -5.07
N ALA A 132 -1.54 3.13 -3.79
CA ALA A 132 -0.52 2.19 -3.33
C ALA A 132 -0.98 0.73 -3.37
N ALA A 133 -2.29 0.46 -3.24
CA ALA A 133 -2.82 -0.90 -3.31
C ALA A 133 -2.56 -1.51 -4.70
N ALA A 134 -2.78 -0.72 -5.75
CA ALA A 134 -2.45 -1.14 -7.11
C ALA A 134 -0.94 -1.39 -7.30
N VAL A 135 -0.09 -0.55 -6.71
CA VAL A 135 1.38 -0.73 -6.74
C VAL A 135 1.78 -2.03 -6.06
N SER A 136 1.31 -2.26 -4.82
CA SER A 136 1.59 -3.47 -4.05
C SER A 136 1.11 -4.73 -4.79
N ALA A 137 -0.10 -4.72 -5.34
CA ALA A 137 -0.64 -5.82 -6.14
C ALA A 137 0.26 -6.16 -7.35
N LEU A 138 0.72 -5.14 -8.09
CA LEU A 138 1.60 -5.31 -9.25
C LEU A 138 2.98 -5.89 -8.87
N LEU A 139 3.53 -5.48 -7.73
CA LEU A 139 4.80 -6.01 -7.23
C LEU A 139 4.66 -7.46 -6.75
N HIS A 140 3.60 -7.77 -6.01
CA HIS A 140 3.32 -9.14 -5.58
C HIS A 140 3.13 -10.12 -6.75
N LEU A 141 2.47 -9.69 -7.83
CA LEU A 141 2.36 -10.49 -9.07
C LEU A 141 3.74 -10.82 -9.67
N ARG A 142 4.74 -9.96 -9.46
CA ARG A 142 6.11 -10.15 -9.91
C ARG A 142 7.01 -10.78 -8.85
N ARG A 143 6.46 -11.19 -7.70
CA ARG A 143 7.20 -11.71 -6.54
C ARG A 143 8.30 -10.76 -6.08
N LEU A 144 8.00 -9.47 -6.03
CA LEU A 144 8.89 -8.42 -5.56
C LEU A 144 8.27 -7.79 -4.32
N GLU A 145 9.09 -7.56 -3.32
CA GLU A 145 8.77 -6.76 -2.14
C GLU A 145 9.65 -5.51 -2.14
N LEU A 146 9.12 -4.41 -1.61
CA LEU A 146 9.88 -3.19 -1.43
C LEU A 146 10.53 -3.18 -0.06
N ARG A 147 11.59 -2.39 0.09
CA ARG A 147 12.11 -2.07 1.43
C ARG A 147 10.98 -1.52 2.30
N ALA A 148 10.90 -1.99 3.55
CA ALA A 148 9.81 -1.66 4.47
C ALA A 148 9.56 -0.15 4.58
N ARG A 149 10.64 0.66 4.64
CA ARG A 149 10.56 2.12 4.70
C ARG A 149 9.85 2.75 3.48
N VAL A 150 10.06 2.20 2.28
CA VAL A 150 9.45 2.71 1.04
C VAL A 150 8.02 2.21 0.92
N ALA A 151 7.75 0.95 1.27
CA ALA A 151 6.41 0.38 1.27
C ALA A 151 5.49 1.14 2.24
N ALA A 152 5.94 1.35 3.49
CA ALA A 152 5.19 2.06 4.51
C ALA A 152 4.83 3.50 4.10
N ILE A 153 5.75 4.23 3.42
CA ILE A 153 5.42 5.57 2.91
C ILE A 153 4.33 5.52 1.86
N LEU A 154 4.43 4.61 0.89
CA LEU A 154 3.46 4.53 -0.19
C LEU A 154 2.06 4.18 0.33
N GLU A 155 1.97 3.22 1.26
CA GLU A 155 0.70 2.80 1.87
C GLU A 155 0.06 3.92 2.69
N LEU A 156 0.82 4.55 3.59
CA LEU A 156 0.31 5.64 4.42
C LEU A 156 -0.02 6.89 3.60
N GLU A 157 0.81 7.23 2.61
CA GLU A 157 0.52 8.35 1.71
C GLU A 157 -0.81 8.13 1.03
N SER A 158 -1.02 6.96 0.41
CA SER A 158 -2.23 6.64 -0.35
C SER A 158 -3.49 6.66 0.54
N GLY A 159 -3.43 6.10 1.74
CA GLY A 159 -4.57 6.10 2.65
C GLY A 159 -5.00 7.49 3.13
N ILE A 160 -4.07 8.46 3.20
CA ILE A 160 -4.33 9.81 3.70
C ILE A 160 -4.56 10.81 2.56
N ASN A 161 -3.91 10.65 1.40
CA ASN A 161 -4.03 11.60 0.29
C ASN A 161 -5.41 11.58 -0.38
N ASP A 162 -6.12 10.43 -0.36
CA ASP A 162 -7.48 10.31 -0.89
C ASP A 162 -8.46 11.23 -0.16
N PRO A 163 -8.60 11.15 1.19
CA PRO A 163 -9.40 12.11 1.95
C PRO A 163 -9.01 13.58 1.72
N VAL A 164 -7.70 13.87 1.64
CA VAL A 164 -7.22 15.25 1.41
C VAL A 164 -7.60 15.75 0.02
N SER A 165 -7.53 14.89 -0.98
CA SER A 165 -7.90 15.24 -2.36
C SER A 165 -9.40 15.42 -2.53
N VAL A 166 -10.23 14.59 -1.86
CA VAL A 166 -11.68 14.76 -1.79
C VAL A 166 -12.03 16.12 -1.19
N LEU A 167 -11.44 16.43 -0.03
CA LEU A 167 -11.61 17.70 0.66
C LEU A 167 -11.27 18.89 -0.24
N LEU A 168 -10.13 18.83 -0.91
CA LEU A 168 -9.68 19.89 -1.80
C LEU A 168 -10.59 20.03 -3.03
N ALA A 169 -11.05 18.93 -3.61
CA ALA A 169 -11.96 18.93 -4.75
C ALA A 169 -13.33 19.52 -4.38
N VAL A 170 -13.93 19.11 -3.26
CA VAL A 170 -15.20 19.66 -2.77
C VAL A 170 -15.07 21.15 -2.48
N LEU A 171 -14.03 21.56 -1.76
CA LEU A 171 -13.76 22.97 -1.47
C LEU A 171 -13.66 23.82 -2.75
N LEU A 172 -12.94 23.31 -3.78
CA LEU A 172 -12.77 24.04 -5.03
C LEU A 172 -14.08 24.09 -5.84
N VAL A 173 -14.91 23.07 -5.77
CA VAL A 173 -16.27 23.09 -6.35
C VAL A 173 -17.14 24.12 -5.64
N ASP A 174 -17.13 24.17 -4.31
CA ASP A 174 -17.88 25.16 -3.53
C ASP A 174 -17.43 26.58 -3.84
N LEU A 175 -16.10 26.80 -3.98
CA LEU A 175 -15.55 28.10 -4.41
C LEU A 175 -15.98 28.50 -5.82
N LEU A 176 -16.15 27.55 -6.74
CA LEU A 176 -16.63 27.81 -8.10
C LEU A 176 -18.11 28.11 -8.16
N LEU A 177 -18.90 27.58 -7.22
CA LEU A 177 -20.35 27.79 -7.12
C LEU A 177 -20.72 28.98 -6.23
N ALA A 178 -19.80 29.45 -5.40
CA ALA A 178 -20.04 30.52 -4.46
C ALA A 178 -20.40 31.84 -5.21
N PRO A 179 -21.51 32.52 -4.85
CA PRO A 179 -21.91 33.78 -5.48
C PRO A 179 -20.96 34.94 -5.16
N ALA A 180 -20.15 34.81 -4.10
CA ALA A 180 -19.16 35.80 -3.67
C ALA A 180 -17.91 35.11 -3.14
N PRO A 181 -16.73 35.77 -3.19
CA PRO A 181 -15.50 35.23 -2.65
C PRO A 181 -15.65 34.85 -1.17
N LEU A 182 -15.38 33.60 -0.84
CA LEU A 182 -15.38 33.14 0.55
C LEU A 182 -14.22 33.75 1.31
N ALA A 183 -14.45 34.27 2.51
CA ALA A 183 -13.38 34.79 3.36
C ALA A 183 -12.47 33.63 3.82
N GLY A 184 -11.15 33.85 3.90
CA GLY A 184 -10.17 32.81 4.22
C GLY A 184 -10.42 32.09 5.54
N TRP A 185 -11.02 32.78 6.55
CA TRP A 185 -11.39 32.15 7.82
C TRP A 185 -12.57 31.16 7.70
N HIS A 186 -13.50 31.37 6.76
CA HIS A 186 -14.55 30.40 6.43
C HIS A 186 -13.96 29.14 5.84
N ILE A 187 -13.01 29.28 4.90
CA ILE A 187 -12.31 28.16 4.30
C ILE A 187 -11.55 27.37 5.37
N ALA A 188 -10.81 28.07 6.26
CA ALA A 188 -10.11 27.44 7.36
C ALA A 188 -11.06 26.69 8.31
N GLY A 189 -12.22 27.28 8.61
CA GLY A 189 -13.26 26.67 9.44
C GLY A 189 -13.84 25.40 8.82
N LEU A 190 -14.11 25.39 7.50
CA LEU A 190 -14.55 24.20 6.76
C LEU A 190 -13.49 23.08 6.82
N LEU A 191 -12.24 23.42 6.55
CA LEU A 191 -11.14 22.46 6.59
C LEU A 191 -10.97 21.84 7.98
N VAL A 192 -10.98 22.68 9.03
CA VAL A 192 -10.88 22.20 10.41
C VAL A 192 -12.07 21.31 10.77
N ARG A 193 -13.28 21.68 10.40
CA ARG A 193 -14.49 20.89 10.65
C ARG A 193 -14.42 19.53 9.97
N GLU A 194 -14.01 19.48 8.71
CA GLU A 194 -13.92 18.22 7.96
C GLU A 194 -12.83 17.31 8.50
N VAL A 195 -11.63 17.84 8.73
CA VAL A 195 -10.50 17.03 9.22
C VAL A 195 -10.69 16.64 10.68
N ALA A 196 -10.97 17.60 11.58
CA ALA A 196 -11.15 17.30 13.00
C ALA A 196 -12.41 16.48 13.26
N GLY A 197 -13.49 16.76 12.53
CA GLY A 197 -14.73 15.97 12.59
C GLY A 197 -14.49 14.54 12.09
N GLY A 198 -13.85 14.38 10.92
CA GLY A 198 -13.49 13.06 10.38
C GLY A 198 -12.60 12.27 11.33
N ALA A 199 -11.61 12.91 11.95
CA ALA A 199 -10.75 12.28 12.94
C ALA A 199 -11.55 11.89 14.21
N ALA A 200 -12.43 12.76 14.71
CA ALA A 200 -13.24 12.46 15.90
C ALA A 200 -14.20 11.28 15.65
N PHE A 201 -14.91 11.28 14.50
CA PHE A 201 -15.76 10.16 14.09
C PHE A 201 -14.95 8.88 13.90
N GLY A 202 -13.79 8.94 13.25
CA GLY A 202 -12.95 7.79 12.97
C GLY A 202 -12.37 7.18 14.22
N ILE A 203 -11.78 8.01 15.10
CA ILE A 203 -11.19 7.53 16.36
C ILE A 203 -12.30 7.04 17.31
N GLY A 204 -13.33 7.84 17.54
CA GLY A 204 -14.43 7.47 18.42
C GLY A 204 -15.19 6.23 17.92
N GLY A 205 -15.51 6.20 16.62
CA GLY A 205 -16.19 5.08 15.97
C GLY A 205 -15.34 3.82 15.89
N GLY A 206 -14.04 3.95 15.65
CA GLY A 206 -13.10 2.82 15.66
C GLY A 206 -13.04 2.13 17.03
N TYR A 207 -12.89 2.89 18.11
CA TYR A 207 -12.94 2.34 19.47
C TYR A 207 -14.32 1.78 19.85
N LEU A 208 -15.42 2.42 19.37
CA LEU A 208 -16.76 1.88 19.56
C LEU A 208 -16.93 0.54 18.86
N LEU A 209 -16.50 0.40 17.61
CA LEU A 209 -16.52 -0.85 16.87
C LEU A 209 -15.66 -1.93 17.56
N LEU A 210 -14.46 -1.58 17.99
CA LEU A 210 -13.58 -2.47 18.74
C LEU A 210 -14.26 -2.97 20.05
N ALA A 211 -14.91 -2.07 20.79
CA ALA A 211 -15.63 -2.41 22.01
C ALA A 211 -16.85 -3.31 21.72
N LEU A 212 -17.59 -3.05 20.64
CA LEU A 212 -18.72 -3.88 20.22
C LEU A 212 -18.27 -5.29 19.84
N ILE A 213 -17.23 -5.43 19.02
CA ILE A 213 -16.69 -6.72 18.59
C ILE A 213 -16.22 -7.55 19.79
N ASN A 214 -15.56 -6.91 20.76
CA ASN A 214 -15.04 -7.62 21.94
C ASN A 214 -16.10 -7.95 23.00
N ARG A 215 -17.22 -7.18 23.05
CA ARG A 215 -18.30 -7.42 24.02
C ARG A 215 -19.41 -8.33 23.51
N LEU A 216 -19.69 -8.27 22.20
CA LEU A 216 -20.75 -9.10 21.61
C LEU A 216 -20.24 -10.52 21.36
N GLU A 217 -20.94 -11.49 21.90
CA GLU A 217 -20.69 -12.92 21.61
C GLU A 217 -21.58 -13.31 20.42
N ALA A 218 -21.05 -13.11 19.21
CA ALA A 218 -21.74 -13.41 17.97
C ALA A 218 -21.12 -14.62 17.26
N THR A 219 -21.86 -15.23 16.35
CA THR A 219 -21.29 -16.23 15.45
C THR A 219 -20.23 -15.60 14.55
N PRO A 220 -19.15 -16.31 14.18
CA PRO A 220 -18.03 -15.74 13.41
C PRO A 220 -18.44 -14.96 12.17
N GLY A 221 -19.44 -15.42 11.42
CA GLY A 221 -19.92 -14.74 10.21
C GLY A 221 -20.64 -13.41 10.45
N LEU A 222 -21.08 -13.09 11.67
CA LEU A 222 -21.71 -11.81 11.96
C LEU A 222 -20.71 -10.68 12.21
N TYR A 223 -19.47 -10.97 12.62
CA TYR A 223 -18.47 -9.93 12.86
C TYR A 223 -18.11 -9.12 11.62
N PRO A 224 -17.87 -9.73 10.44
CA PRO A 224 -17.66 -8.96 9.21
C PRO A 224 -18.85 -8.06 8.84
N ILE A 225 -20.07 -8.57 9.03
CA ILE A 225 -21.29 -7.82 8.72
C ILE A 225 -21.44 -6.63 9.69
N LEU A 226 -21.21 -6.84 10.99
CA LEU A 226 -21.18 -5.78 11.99
C LEU A 226 -20.15 -4.71 11.66
N THR A 227 -18.95 -5.15 11.26
CA THR A 227 -17.86 -4.24 10.92
C THR A 227 -18.17 -3.45 9.65
N LEU A 228 -18.73 -4.09 8.61
CA LEU A 228 -19.15 -3.43 7.38
C LEU A 228 -20.26 -2.42 7.62
N ALA A 229 -21.30 -2.81 8.36
CA ALA A 229 -22.39 -1.92 8.73
C ALA A 229 -21.90 -0.75 9.59
N GLY A 230 -21.00 -0.99 10.52
CA GLY A 230 -20.38 0.03 11.35
C GLY A 230 -19.51 0.99 10.53
N ALA A 231 -18.67 0.50 9.64
CA ALA A 231 -17.83 1.33 8.78
C ALA A 231 -18.67 2.22 7.85
N THR A 232 -19.71 1.65 7.20
CA THR A 232 -20.62 2.44 6.33
C THR A 232 -21.48 3.43 7.12
N ALA A 233 -21.91 3.08 8.33
CA ALA A 233 -22.61 4.02 9.23
C ALA A 233 -21.70 5.16 9.69
N LEU A 234 -20.44 4.89 10.00
CA LEU A 234 -19.46 5.93 10.32
C LEU A 234 -19.21 6.86 9.14
N PHE A 235 -19.08 6.30 7.93
CA PHE A 235 -18.96 7.08 6.71
C PHE A 235 -20.15 8.03 6.55
N GLY A 236 -21.38 7.48 6.55
CA GLY A 236 -22.60 8.25 6.38
C GLY A 236 -22.83 9.27 7.52
N GLY A 237 -22.57 8.87 8.77
CA GLY A 237 -22.68 9.74 9.93
C GLY A 237 -21.71 10.93 9.89
N ALA A 238 -20.45 10.70 9.54
CA ALA A 238 -19.46 11.76 9.37
C ALA A 238 -19.87 12.72 8.23
N GLN A 239 -20.27 12.19 7.07
CA GLN A 239 -20.70 13.00 5.93
C GLN A 239 -21.93 13.85 6.26
N THR A 240 -22.94 13.30 6.92
CA THR A 240 -24.14 14.07 7.32
C THR A 240 -23.83 15.14 8.37
N ALA A 241 -22.81 14.94 9.20
CA ALA A 241 -22.30 15.94 10.13
C ALA A 241 -21.41 17.01 9.46
N GLY A 242 -21.14 16.89 8.15
CA GLY A 242 -20.25 17.78 7.39
C GLY A 242 -18.78 17.57 7.78
N ALA A 243 -18.41 16.34 8.11
CA ALA A 243 -17.05 15.90 8.39
C ALA A 243 -16.60 14.90 7.31
N SER A 244 -15.29 14.70 7.15
CA SER A 244 -14.74 13.77 6.16
C SER A 244 -15.04 12.31 6.53
N GLY A 245 -16.03 11.69 5.84
CA GLY A 245 -16.37 10.28 6.00
C GLY A 245 -15.25 9.34 5.58
N PHE A 246 -14.49 9.69 4.54
CA PHE A 246 -13.36 8.89 4.06
C PHE A 246 -12.22 8.85 5.08
N LEU A 247 -11.90 9.98 5.72
CA LEU A 247 -10.93 10.01 6.81
C LEU A 247 -11.44 9.21 8.02
N ALA A 248 -12.74 9.32 8.34
CA ALA A 248 -13.34 8.59 9.45
C ALA A 248 -13.21 7.07 9.30
N VAL A 249 -13.54 6.52 8.12
CA VAL A 249 -13.45 5.07 7.90
C VAL A 249 -12.00 4.58 7.86
N TYR A 250 -11.08 5.33 7.28
CA TYR A 250 -9.66 4.97 7.28
C TYR A 250 -9.10 4.87 8.70
N LEU A 251 -9.35 5.89 9.53
CA LEU A 251 -8.90 5.90 10.93
C LEU A 251 -9.60 4.81 11.78
N ALA A 252 -10.87 4.53 11.52
CA ALA A 252 -11.58 3.44 12.20
C ALA A 252 -10.97 2.08 11.83
N GLY A 253 -10.66 1.86 10.55
CA GLY A 253 -9.93 0.68 10.09
C GLY A 253 -8.55 0.56 10.72
N LEU A 254 -7.79 1.64 10.79
CA LEU A 254 -6.47 1.70 11.43
C LEU A 254 -6.54 1.31 12.92
N ILE A 255 -7.53 1.82 13.66
CA ILE A 255 -7.71 1.48 15.06
C ILE A 255 -8.04 -0.01 15.21
N LEU A 256 -8.95 -0.52 14.39
CA LEU A 256 -9.33 -1.92 14.45
C LEU A 256 -8.18 -2.85 14.06
N GLY A 257 -7.41 -2.51 13.03
CA GLY A 257 -6.27 -3.28 12.57
C GLY A 257 -5.10 -3.32 13.56
N THR A 258 -4.92 -2.25 14.34
CA THR A 258 -3.82 -2.13 15.30
C THR A 258 -4.12 -2.72 16.67
N HIS A 259 -5.39 -2.96 16.98
CA HIS A 259 -5.81 -3.56 18.24
C HIS A 259 -6.31 -4.99 18.01
N ARG A 260 -5.86 -5.91 18.85
CA ARG A 260 -6.34 -7.29 18.81
C ARG A 260 -7.80 -7.36 19.23
N HIS A 261 -8.57 -8.15 18.50
CA HIS A 261 -9.96 -8.43 18.80
C HIS A 261 -10.31 -9.88 18.42
N ARG A 262 -11.43 -10.37 18.95
CA ARG A 262 -11.85 -11.79 18.86
C ARG A 262 -12.02 -12.31 17.43
N ALA A 263 -12.19 -11.45 16.43
CA ALA A 263 -12.55 -11.82 15.07
C ALA A 263 -11.58 -11.26 14.01
N THR A 264 -10.32 -11.01 14.37
CA THR A 264 -9.33 -10.35 13.49
C THR A 264 -9.21 -11.08 12.15
N GLN A 265 -9.01 -12.40 12.18
CA GLN A 265 -8.81 -13.16 10.95
C GLN A 265 -10.05 -13.19 10.04
N VAL A 266 -11.24 -13.38 10.65
CA VAL A 266 -12.51 -13.47 9.89
C VAL A 266 -12.85 -12.11 9.26
N ILE A 267 -12.64 -11.01 10.00
CA ILE A 267 -12.86 -9.65 9.49
C ILE A 267 -11.89 -9.35 8.36
N ASN A 268 -10.59 -9.61 8.53
CA ASN A 268 -9.58 -9.33 7.51
C ASN A 268 -9.84 -10.10 6.22
N GLN A 269 -10.20 -11.40 6.30
CA GLN A 269 -10.54 -12.20 5.12
C GLN A 269 -11.79 -11.69 4.40
N ALA A 270 -12.81 -11.27 5.15
CA ALA A 270 -14.03 -10.75 4.56
C ALA A 270 -13.80 -9.37 3.92
N PHE A 271 -13.05 -8.49 4.58
CA PHE A 271 -12.74 -7.17 4.03
C PHE A 271 -11.84 -7.24 2.80
N ASP A 272 -10.93 -8.22 2.72
CA ASP A 272 -10.21 -8.51 1.49
C ASP A 272 -11.17 -8.77 0.32
N ALA A 273 -12.16 -9.63 0.53
CA ALA A 273 -13.16 -9.92 -0.49
C ALA A 273 -14.04 -8.71 -0.82
N PHE A 274 -14.45 -7.93 0.18
CA PHE A 274 -15.27 -6.72 -0.03
C PHE A 274 -14.48 -5.63 -0.76
N ALA A 275 -13.22 -5.42 -0.43
CA ALA A 275 -12.35 -4.47 -1.12
C ALA A 275 -12.15 -4.86 -2.59
N TRP A 276 -11.90 -6.14 -2.88
CA TRP A 276 -11.82 -6.65 -4.25
C TRP A 276 -13.12 -6.44 -5.02
N LEU A 277 -14.27 -6.79 -4.43
CA LEU A 277 -15.58 -6.57 -5.06
C LEU A 277 -15.82 -5.08 -5.32
N SER A 278 -15.53 -4.23 -4.34
CA SER A 278 -15.65 -2.78 -4.46
C SER A 278 -14.79 -2.23 -5.60
N GLN A 279 -13.56 -2.71 -5.71
CA GLN A 279 -12.63 -2.31 -6.76
C GLN A 279 -13.12 -2.73 -8.15
N ILE A 280 -13.61 -3.98 -8.29
CA ILE A 280 -14.21 -4.49 -9.54
C ILE A 280 -15.41 -3.61 -9.94
N VAL A 281 -16.36 -3.42 -9.03
CA VAL A 281 -17.57 -2.63 -9.31
C VAL A 281 -17.21 -1.19 -9.67
N LEU A 282 -16.32 -0.56 -8.92
CA LEU A 282 -15.90 0.81 -9.15
C LEU A 282 -15.29 0.99 -10.55
N PHE A 283 -14.28 0.18 -10.91
CA PHE A 283 -13.61 0.30 -12.21
C PHE A 283 -14.52 -0.05 -13.38
N LEU A 284 -15.41 -1.05 -13.24
CA LEU A 284 -16.41 -1.36 -14.25
C LEU A 284 -17.38 -0.20 -14.46
N MET A 285 -17.94 0.36 -13.38
CA MET A 285 -18.87 1.49 -13.48
C MET A 285 -18.20 2.73 -14.08
N LEU A 286 -16.97 3.03 -13.68
CA LEU A 286 -16.21 4.13 -14.25
C LEU A 286 -15.92 3.90 -15.74
N GLY A 287 -15.64 2.65 -16.15
CA GLY A 287 -15.50 2.30 -17.56
C GLY A 287 -16.80 2.43 -18.36
N LEU A 288 -17.95 2.04 -17.77
CA LEU A 288 -19.27 2.17 -18.38
C LEU A 288 -19.69 3.63 -18.61
N LEU A 289 -19.28 4.55 -17.73
CA LEU A 289 -19.59 5.98 -17.85
C LEU A 289 -18.83 6.67 -18.98
N VAL A 290 -17.75 6.09 -19.46
CA VAL A 290 -16.90 6.72 -20.46
C VAL A 290 -17.51 6.60 -21.84
N VAL A 291 -17.53 7.73 -22.54
CA VAL A 291 -17.85 7.83 -23.96
C VAL A 291 -16.55 8.16 -24.69
N PRO A 292 -15.88 7.17 -25.33
CA PRO A 292 -14.57 7.37 -25.95
C PRO A 292 -14.49 8.52 -26.95
N SER A 293 -15.52 8.72 -27.76
CA SER A 293 -15.59 9.85 -28.72
C SER A 293 -15.54 11.20 -28.02
N GLY A 294 -16.14 11.31 -26.83
CA GLY A 294 -16.13 12.54 -26.00
C GLY A 294 -14.76 12.87 -25.41
N LEU A 295 -13.81 11.92 -25.38
CA LEU A 295 -12.46 12.15 -24.89
C LEU A 295 -11.54 12.78 -25.96
N VAL A 296 -11.86 12.60 -27.24
CA VAL A 296 -10.99 13.01 -28.35
C VAL A 296 -10.65 14.51 -28.31
N PRO A 297 -11.58 15.44 -28.06
CA PRO A 297 -11.27 16.87 -28.02
C PRO A 297 -10.30 17.27 -26.91
N THR A 298 -10.32 16.54 -25.79
CA THR A 298 -9.48 16.82 -24.61
C THR A 298 -8.19 15.99 -24.60
N LEU A 299 -7.98 15.07 -25.54
CA LEU A 299 -6.90 14.08 -25.51
C LEU A 299 -5.52 14.76 -25.44
N GLY A 300 -5.24 15.70 -26.34
CA GLY A 300 -3.94 16.38 -26.38
C GLY A 300 -3.59 17.12 -25.09
N PRO A 301 -4.44 18.06 -24.63
CA PRO A 301 -4.22 18.72 -23.35
C PRO A 301 -4.16 17.78 -22.16
N SER A 302 -4.97 16.72 -22.13
CA SER A 302 -4.96 15.72 -21.03
C SER A 302 -3.67 14.90 -20.99
N LEU A 303 -3.11 14.53 -22.15
CA LEU A 303 -1.79 13.88 -22.24
C LEU A 303 -0.69 14.80 -21.74
N ALA A 304 -0.75 16.10 -22.05
CA ALA A 304 0.19 17.08 -21.54
C ALA A 304 0.07 17.24 -20.01
N VAL A 305 -1.16 17.25 -19.46
CA VAL A 305 -1.41 17.25 -18.02
C VAL A 305 -0.82 15.99 -17.37
N ALA A 306 -1.03 14.80 -17.95
CA ALA A 306 -0.45 13.54 -17.46
C ALA A 306 1.10 13.58 -17.46
N ALA A 307 1.69 14.15 -18.51
CA ALA A 307 3.14 14.32 -18.60
C ALA A 307 3.68 15.29 -17.54
N VAL A 308 3.03 16.45 -17.35
CA VAL A 308 3.40 17.41 -16.28
C VAL A 308 3.24 16.79 -14.90
N LEU A 309 2.15 16.06 -14.67
CA LEU A 309 1.90 15.37 -13.41
C LEU A 309 3.02 14.37 -13.08
N THR A 310 3.38 13.52 -14.04
CA THR A 310 4.34 12.42 -13.81
C THR A 310 5.79 12.91 -13.81
N LEU A 311 6.15 13.83 -14.70
CA LEU A 311 7.55 14.23 -14.92
C LEU A 311 7.97 15.48 -14.13
N VAL A 312 7.03 16.31 -13.70
CA VAL A 312 7.31 17.57 -13.00
C VAL A 312 6.66 17.64 -11.64
N ALA A 313 5.32 17.56 -11.58
CA ALA A 313 4.59 17.83 -10.34
C ALA A 313 4.91 16.80 -9.26
N ARG A 314 4.86 15.51 -9.58
CA ARG A 314 5.15 14.43 -8.63
C ARG A 314 6.61 14.44 -8.16
N PRO A 315 7.64 14.50 -9.02
CA PRO A 315 9.03 14.61 -8.58
C PRO A 315 9.30 15.82 -7.70
N VAL A 316 8.75 16.99 -8.03
CA VAL A 316 8.91 18.21 -7.21
C VAL A 316 8.25 18.04 -5.84
N ALA A 317 7.01 17.55 -5.79
CA ALA A 317 6.28 17.32 -4.55
C ALA A 317 7.00 16.32 -3.64
N VAL A 318 7.42 15.18 -4.19
CA VAL A 318 8.12 14.13 -3.45
C VAL A 318 9.48 14.63 -2.95
N ALA A 319 10.26 15.31 -3.79
CA ALA A 319 11.54 15.86 -3.38
C ALA A 319 11.37 16.91 -2.26
N LEU A 320 10.42 17.83 -2.40
CA LEU A 320 10.14 18.86 -1.40
C LEU A 320 9.78 18.25 -0.05
N CYS A 321 8.94 17.21 -0.05
CA CYS A 321 8.45 16.58 1.18
C CYS A 321 9.47 15.63 1.82
N LEU A 322 10.26 14.86 1.04
CA LEU A 322 11.13 13.81 1.57
C LEU A 322 12.57 14.23 1.83
N LEU A 323 13.08 15.28 1.15
CA LEU A 323 14.44 15.77 1.40
C LEU A 323 14.70 16.13 2.87
N PRO A 324 13.78 16.79 3.62
CA PRO A 324 13.98 17.09 5.03
C PRO A 324 14.15 15.85 5.91
N PHE A 325 13.55 14.72 5.53
CA PHE A 325 13.60 13.44 6.25
C PHE A 325 14.76 12.55 5.82
N ARG A 326 15.71 13.06 5.04
CA ARG A 326 16.94 12.37 4.62
C ARG A 326 16.71 11.07 3.85
N TYR A 327 15.68 11.03 2.99
CA TYR A 327 15.51 9.93 2.06
C TYR A 327 16.61 9.96 0.98
N ALA A 328 17.06 8.77 0.57
CA ALA A 328 18.08 8.66 -0.46
C ALA A 328 17.52 9.03 -1.84
N ALA A 329 18.37 9.56 -2.72
CA ALA A 329 17.93 9.95 -4.06
C ALA A 329 17.26 8.83 -4.88
N PRO A 330 17.68 7.54 -4.79
CA PRO A 330 16.96 6.43 -5.43
C PRO A 330 15.54 6.22 -4.87
N GLU A 331 15.36 6.36 -3.55
CA GLU A 331 14.04 6.25 -2.91
C GLU A 331 13.10 7.38 -3.37
N ILE A 332 13.61 8.64 -3.38
CA ILE A 332 12.87 9.80 -3.88
C ILE A 332 12.50 9.60 -5.36
N ALA A 333 13.43 9.14 -6.18
CA ALA A 333 13.18 8.91 -7.60
C ALA A 333 12.13 7.80 -7.83
N PHE A 334 12.19 6.72 -7.07
CA PHE A 334 11.22 5.64 -7.14
C PHE A 334 9.83 6.09 -6.68
N ILE A 335 9.70 6.71 -5.50
CA ILE A 335 8.42 7.21 -4.97
C ILE A 335 7.82 8.25 -5.92
N SER A 336 8.65 9.08 -6.57
CA SER A 336 8.21 10.01 -7.61
C SER A 336 7.63 9.30 -8.82
N TRP A 337 8.25 8.20 -9.27
CA TRP A 337 7.81 7.45 -10.44
C TRP A 337 6.56 6.61 -10.16
N VAL A 338 6.46 6.01 -8.98
CA VAL A 338 5.41 5.03 -8.60
C VAL A 338 4.11 5.69 -8.15
N GLY A 339 3.92 6.98 -8.39
CA GLY A 339 2.64 7.67 -8.12
C GLY A 339 1.51 7.21 -9.06
N LEU A 340 1.18 5.90 -9.04
CA LEU A 340 0.13 5.32 -9.86
C LEU A 340 -1.24 5.88 -9.46
N ARG A 341 -2.09 6.20 -10.45
CA ARG A 341 -3.44 6.72 -10.23
C ARG A 341 -4.47 5.62 -10.40
N GLY A 342 -5.30 5.43 -9.36
CA GLY A 342 -6.37 4.44 -9.33
C GLY A 342 -7.73 5.00 -9.75
N ALA A 343 -8.79 4.50 -9.13
CA ALA A 343 -10.16 4.92 -9.40
C ALA A 343 -10.50 6.29 -8.81
N VAL A 344 -9.83 6.72 -7.75
CA VAL A 344 -10.18 7.93 -7.00
C VAL A 344 -10.19 9.20 -7.86
N PRO A 345 -9.23 9.47 -8.75
CA PRO A 345 -9.31 10.61 -9.66
C PRO A 345 -10.58 10.63 -10.52
N ILE A 346 -10.97 9.49 -11.12
CA ILE A 346 -12.16 9.43 -11.96
C ILE A 346 -13.42 9.59 -11.11
N PHE A 347 -13.43 9.01 -9.92
CA PHE A 347 -14.52 9.17 -8.94
C PHE A 347 -14.66 10.64 -8.51
N LEU A 348 -13.57 11.34 -8.19
CA LEU A 348 -13.60 12.77 -7.84
C LEU A 348 -14.09 13.64 -8.99
N ALA A 349 -13.82 13.26 -10.22
CA ALA A 349 -14.30 13.97 -11.40
C ALA A 349 -15.84 13.89 -11.60
N ILE A 350 -16.54 13.02 -10.86
CA ILE A 350 -18.00 12.97 -10.82
C ILE A 350 -18.57 14.14 -10.00
N ILE A 351 -17.83 14.64 -9.00
CA ILE A 351 -18.31 15.71 -8.10
C ILE A 351 -18.68 16.98 -8.88
N PRO A 352 -17.82 17.55 -9.76
CA PRO A 352 -18.19 18.70 -10.59
C PRO A 352 -19.35 18.42 -11.55
N VAL A 353 -19.54 17.16 -12.00
CA VAL A 353 -20.69 16.77 -12.83
C VAL A 353 -21.99 16.85 -12.02
N LEU A 354 -22.01 16.28 -10.82
CA LEU A 354 -23.17 16.31 -9.92
C LEU A 354 -23.48 17.72 -9.41
N ALA A 355 -22.47 18.54 -9.24
CA ALA A 355 -22.60 19.95 -8.86
C ALA A 355 -23.10 20.85 -10.00
N GLY A 356 -23.26 20.33 -11.23
CA GLY A 356 -23.75 21.07 -12.39
C GLY A 356 -22.77 22.14 -12.90
N LEU A 357 -21.47 21.97 -12.65
CA LEU A 357 -20.48 22.93 -13.15
C LEU A 357 -20.45 22.95 -14.69
N PRO A 358 -20.31 24.14 -15.30
CA PRO A 358 -20.05 24.23 -16.75
C PRO A 358 -18.78 23.46 -17.11
N ASP A 359 -18.79 22.80 -18.27
CA ASP A 359 -17.66 22.00 -18.78
C ASP A 359 -17.25 20.81 -17.87
N ALA A 360 -18.18 20.30 -17.07
CA ALA A 360 -17.90 19.17 -16.16
C ALA A 360 -17.35 17.93 -16.89
N ALA A 361 -17.72 17.73 -18.15
CA ALA A 361 -17.18 16.66 -19.00
C ALA A 361 -15.66 16.77 -19.21
N MET A 362 -15.09 17.97 -19.16
CA MET A 362 -13.64 18.19 -19.25
C MET A 362 -12.92 17.55 -18.05
N PHE A 363 -13.43 17.79 -16.81
CA PHE A 363 -12.80 17.23 -15.60
C PHE A 363 -12.79 15.69 -15.63
N PHE A 364 -13.93 15.11 -16.06
CA PHE A 364 -14.05 13.68 -16.20
C PHE A 364 -13.10 13.12 -17.27
N GLY A 365 -13.03 13.76 -18.44
CA GLY A 365 -12.14 13.35 -19.52
C GLY A 365 -10.66 13.41 -19.13
N VAL A 366 -10.24 14.51 -18.48
CA VAL A 366 -8.85 14.67 -18.02
C VAL A 366 -8.50 13.60 -16.99
N ALA A 367 -9.36 13.40 -15.97
CA ALA A 367 -9.12 12.40 -14.94
C ALA A 367 -9.00 10.99 -15.54
N PHE A 368 -9.91 10.65 -16.45
CA PHE A 368 -9.89 9.37 -17.12
C PHE A 368 -8.62 9.12 -17.93
N ILE A 369 -8.20 10.08 -18.77
CA ILE A 369 -6.99 9.97 -19.58
C ILE A 369 -5.74 9.89 -18.71
N VAL A 370 -5.65 10.69 -17.65
CA VAL A 370 -4.54 10.65 -16.70
C VAL A 370 -4.43 9.27 -16.03
N VAL A 371 -5.55 8.71 -15.55
CA VAL A 371 -5.58 7.37 -14.94
C VAL A 371 -5.17 6.31 -15.96
N LEU A 372 -5.74 6.35 -17.17
CA LEU A 372 -5.44 5.41 -18.24
C LEU A 372 -3.93 5.40 -18.57
N ILE A 373 -3.32 6.58 -18.75
CA ILE A 373 -1.89 6.72 -19.03
C ILE A 373 -1.05 6.24 -17.85
N SER A 374 -1.45 6.58 -16.63
CA SER A 374 -0.77 6.12 -15.42
C SER A 374 -0.77 4.59 -15.32
N LEU A 375 -1.93 3.94 -15.51
CA LEU A 375 -2.05 2.49 -15.48
C LEU A 375 -1.23 1.81 -16.60
N ILE A 376 -1.23 2.38 -17.80
CA ILE A 376 -0.44 1.87 -18.93
C ILE A 376 1.06 2.07 -18.68
N LEU A 377 1.50 3.28 -18.40
CA LEU A 377 2.93 3.59 -18.32
C LEU A 377 3.56 3.08 -17.03
N GLN A 378 3.00 3.48 -15.89
CA GLN A 378 3.55 3.15 -14.58
C GLN A 378 3.23 1.70 -14.21
N GLY A 379 2.03 1.18 -14.50
CA GLY A 379 1.65 -0.19 -14.17
C GLY A 379 2.59 -1.26 -14.74
N TRP A 380 3.13 -1.06 -15.94
CA TRP A 380 4.13 -1.99 -16.50
C TRP A 380 5.55 -1.74 -16.04
N THR A 381 5.89 -0.51 -15.64
CA THR A 381 7.27 -0.11 -15.33
C THR A 381 7.62 -0.16 -13.84
N VAL A 382 6.64 -0.29 -12.93
CA VAL A 382 6.87 -0.30 -11.46
C VAL A 382 7.92 -1.33 -11.06
N ALA A 383 7.78 -2.59 -11.50
CA ALA A 383 8.73 -3.65 -11.16
C ALA A 383 10.14 -3.42 -11.75
N ALA A 384 10.21 -2.86 -12.95
CA ALA A 384 11.48 -2.50 -13.57
C ALA A 384 12.14 -1.33 -12.82
N ALA A 385 11.35 -0.35 -12.38
CA ALA A 385 11.82 0.78 -11.58
C ALA A 385 12.34 0.31 -10.21
N ALA A 386 11.63 -0.60 -9.51
CA ALA A 386 12.08 -1.15 -8.24
C ALA A 386 13.49 -1.77 -8.36
N ARG A 387 13.71 -2.60 -9.37
CA ARG A 387 15.02 -3.20 -9.65
C ARG A 387 16.08 -2.17 -10.07
N MET A 388 15.70 -1.21 -10.92
CA MET A 388 16.63 -0.18 -11.39
C MET A 388 17.16 0.68 -10.25
N PHE A 389 16.35 0.93 -9.23
CA PHE A 389 16.73 1.72 -8.06
C PHE A 389 17.25 0.87 -6.88
N ASP A 390 17.36 -0.46 -7.04
CA ASP A 390 17.76 -1.45 -6.01
C ASP A 390 16.94 -1.31 -4.72
N LEU A 391 15.63 -1.19 -4.87
CA LEU A 391 14.69 -1.09 -3.75
C LEU A 391 13.87 -2.36 -3.55
N ASP A 392 14.05 -3.33 -4.45
CA ASP A 392 13.47 -4.67 -4.29
C ASP A 392 14.24 -5.45 -3.22
N VAL A 393 13.47 -6.11 -2.36
CA VAL A 393 13.97 -7.07 -1.38
C VAL A 393 13.46 -8.44 -1.83
N PRO A 394 14.29 -9.50 -1.72
CA PRO A 394 13.80 -10.85 -1.97
C PRO A 394 12.57 -11.08 -1.07
N PRO A 395 11.48 -11.61 -1.61
CA PRO A 395 10.32 -11.90 -0.79
C PRO A 395 10.77 -12.80 0.35
N LEU A 396 10.55 -12.35 1.57
CA LEU A 396 10.70 -13.22 2.74
C LEU A 396 9.77 -14.40 2.49
N GLN A 397 10.33 -15.56 2.15
CA GLN A 397 9.55 -16.78 1.99
C GLN A 397 8.96 -17.11 3.36
N GLN A 398 7.81 -16.50 3.63
CA GLN A 398 7.09 -16.76 4.86
C GLN A 398 6.63 -18.21 4.86
N ALA A 399 6.77 -18.85 6.00
CA ALA A 399 6.16 -20.15 6.20
C ALA A 399 4.68 -20.06 5.86
N SER A 400 4.14 -21.08 5.19
CA SER A 400 2.70 -21.19 5.00
C SER A 400 2.05 -21.34 6.37
N ARG A 401 1.68 -20.22 6.99
CA ARG A 401 1.15 -20.11 8.34
C ARG A 401 -0.36 -19.92 8.29
N LEU A 402 -1.05 -20.69 9.09
CA LEU A 402 -2.47 -20.54 9.40
C LEU A 402 -2.60 -20.13 10.88
N ASP A 403 -2.99 -18.90 11.13
CA ASP A 403 -3.24 -18.45 12.50
C ASP A 403 -4.64 -18.87 12.94
N ILE A 404 -4.76 -19.43 14.14
CA ILE A 404 -6.03 -19.84 14.75
C ILE A 404 -6.24 -18.95 15.97
N ASP A 405 -7.26 -18.12 15.92
CA ASP A 405 -7.63 -17.25 17.04
C ASP A 405 -8.15 -18.06 18.22
N LEU A 406 -7.55 -17.85 19.38
CA LEU A 406 -8.02 -18.44 20.64
C LEU A 406 -9.03 -17.52 21.32
N PRO A 407 -10.13 -18.03 21.86
CA PRO A 407 -11.15 -17.20 22.51
C PRO A 407 -10.69 -16.65 23.86
N GLY A 408 -11.07 -15.40 24.16
CA GLY A 408 -10.89 -14.77 25.47
C GLY A 408 -9.44 -14.43 25.81
N ARG A 409 -9.13 -14.35 27.12
CA ARG A 409 -7.79 -13.97 27.63
C ARG A 409 -6.65 -14.89 27.18
N LEU A 410 -6.95 -16.12 26.75
CA LEU A 410 -5.95 -17.03 26.18
C LEU A 410 -5.41 -16.51 24.85
N GLY A 411 -6.23 -15.80 24.05
CA GLY A 411 -5.83 -15.20 22.80
C GLY A 411 -5.00 -13.92 22.94
N ASP A 412 -5.08 -13.24 24.10
CA ASP A 412 -4.30 -12.03 24.36
C ASP A 412 -2.81 -12.34 24.56
N GLU A 413 -2.51 -13.51 25.14
CA GLU A 413 -1.15 -13.91 25.47
C GLU A 413 -0.55 -14.93 24.48
N ASN A 414 -1.37 -15.75 23.85
CA ASN A 414 -0.93 -16.86 23.01
C ASN A 414 -1.77 -16.98 21.73
N THR A 415 -1.14 -17.44 20.66
CA THR A 415 -1.75 -17.75 19.38
C THR A 415 -1.40 -19.16 18.98
N VAL A 416 -2.34 -19.91 18.39
CA VAL A 416 -2.05 -21.19 17.75
C VAL A 416 -1.76 -20.92 16.29
N ALA A 417 -0.54 -21.24 15.86
CA ALA A 417 -0.11 -21.13 14.49
C ALA A 417 0.05 -22.52 13.86
N GLY A 418 -0.59 -22.72 12.71
CA GLY A 418 -0.46 -23.93 11.91
C GLY A 418 0.58 -23.74 10.81
N TYR A 419 1.53 -24.65 10.70
CA TYR A 419 2.59 -24.62 9.70
C TYR A 419 2.57 -25.87 8.85
N ARG A 420 2.69 -25.74 7.56
CA ARG A 420 2.95 -26.85 6.65
C ARG A 420 4.44 -27.07 6.52
N VAL A 421 4.92 -28.29 6.79
CA VAL A 421 6.33 -28.65 6.63
C VAL A 421 6.65 -28.81 5.15
N GLU A 422 7.46 -27.91 4.63
CA GLU A 422 7.95 -27.97 3.25
C GLU A 422 9.29 -28.72 3.18
N ALA A 423 9.65 -29.28 2.01
CA ALA A 423 10.84 -30.09 1.81
C ALA A 423 12.15 -29.38 2.19
N ARG A 424 12.16 -28.04 2.13
CA ARG A 424 13.34 -27.20 2.36
C ARG A 424 13.30 -26.39 3.66
N CYS A 425 12.35 -26.66 4.56
CA CYS A 425 12.30 -25.93 5.84
C CYS A 425 13.34 -26.48 6.83
N ARG A 426 13.66 -25.67 7.86
CA ARG A 426 14.61 -26.07 8.91
C ARG A 426 14.06 -27.19 9.80
N ALA A 427 12.75 -27.34 9.85
CA ALA A 427 12.04 -28.35 10.61
C ALA A 427 12.02 -29.72 9.92
N ALA A 428 12.17 -29.77 8.59
CA ALA A 428 12.10 -31.02 7.83
C ALA A 428 13.15 -32.04 8.30
N SER A 429 12.74 -33.29 8.40
CA SER A 429 13.52 -34.45 8.85
C SER A 429 14.06 -34.37 10.28
N LYS A 430 13.55 -33.46 11.12
CA LYS A 430 13.93 -33.34 12.52
C LYS A 430 12.81 -33.84 13.45
N PRO A 431 13.14 -34.45 14.58
CA PRO A 431 12.17 -34.69 15.63
C PRO A 431 11.73 -33.35 16.27
N VAL A 432 10.53 -33.29 16.76
CA VAL A 432 9.94 -32.04 17.33
C VAL A 432 10.80 -31.47 18.46
N GLU A 433 11.40 -32.34 19.28
CA GLU A 433 12.26 -31.97 20.41
C GLU A 433 13.58 -31.28 19.99
N ALA A 434 14.06 -31.54 18.77
CA ALA A 434 15.27 -30.94 18.23
C ALA A 434 15.02 -29.64 17.45
N LEU A 435 13.80 -29.13 17.45
CA LEU A 435 13.49 -27.86 16.80
C LEU A 435 13.98 -26.70 17.68
N PRO A 436 14.63 -25.68 17.09
CA PRO A 436 15.05 -24.48 17.81
C PRO A 436 13.83 -23.56 18.06
N LEU A 437 12.98 -23.97 18.98
CA LEU A 437 11.78 -23.21 19.34
C LEU A 437 12.12 -22.22 20.47
N PRO A 438 11.46 -21.04 20.49
CA PRO A 438 11.50 -20.16 21.66
C PRO A 438 10.99 -20.88 22.92
N PRO A 439 11.49 -20.54 24.13
CA PRO A 439 11.05 -21.17 25.38
C PRO A 439 9.55 -21.05 25.66
N THR A 440 8.92 -20.04 25.08
CA THR A 440 7.49 -19.73 25.20
C THR A 440 6.64 -20.40 24.13
N ALA A 441 7.26 -21.07 23.15
CA ALA A 441 6.56 -21.78 22.08
C ALA A 441 6.59 -23.29 22.29
N SER A 442 5.49 -23.95 22.00
CA SER A 442 5.37 -25.41 22.08
C SER A 442 4.59 -25.97 20.89
N VAL A 443 5.07 -27.08 20.33
CA VAL A 443 4.30 -27.86 19.35
C VAL A 443 3.23 -28.67 20.10
N LEU A 444 1.99 -28.46 19.70
CA LEU A 444 0.84 -29.15 20.28
C LEU A 444 0.58 -30.49 19.57
N VAL A 445 0.48 -30.42 18.24
CA VAL A 445 0.04 -31.52 17.39
C VAL A 445 0.79 -31.52 16.06
N VAL A 446 1.11 -32.71 15.58
CA VAL A 446 1.59 -32.96 14.22
C VAL A 446 0.54 -33.80 13.50
N ILE A 447 0.10 -33.33 12.34
CA ILE A 447 -0.90 -34.02 11.51
C ILE A 447 -0.17 -34.54 10.27
N ARG A 448 -0.18 -35.86 10.09
CA ARG A 448 0.35 -36.56 8.90
C ARG A 448 -0.74 -37.44 8.31
N ASP A 449 -1.04 -37.30 7.03
CA ASP A 449 -2.06 -38.07 6.30
C ASP A 449 -3.42 -38.06 6.99
N GLY A 450 -3.79 -36.89 7.58
CA GLY A 450 -5.05 -36.72 8.30
C GLY A 450 -5.06 -37.28 9.74
N ILE A 451 -3.97 -37.90 10.19
CA ILE A 451 -3.85 -38.47 11.56
C ILE A 451 -3.12 -37.51 12.47
N ALA A 452 -3.79 -37.02 13.51
CA ALA A 452 -3.20 -36.13 14.51
C ALA A 452 -2.42 -36.95 15.57
N ARG A 453 -1.22 -36.51 15.87
CA ARG A 453 -0.34 -37.11 16.92
C ARG A 453 0.16 -36.01 17.84
N SER A 454 0.31 -36.31 19.12
CA SER A 454 0.93 -35.37 20.05
C SER A 454 2.41 -35.15 19.69
N ALA A 455 2.95 -33.98 20.03
CA ALA A 455 4.35 -33.67 19.78
C ALA A 455 5.32 -34.74 20.28
N ALA A 456 5.05 -35.27 21.48
CA ALA A 456 5.89 -36.31 22.13
C ALA A 456 5.85 -37.67 21.41
N SER A 457 4.81 -37.99 20.66
CA SER A 457 4.64 -39.26 19.94
C SER A 457 4.83 -39.12 18.41
N ALA A 458 5.14 -37.92 17.95
CA ALA A 458 5.28 -37.68 16.54
C ALA A 458 6.65 -38.22 16.03
N PRO A 459 6.68 -38.92 14.90
CA PRO A 459 7.94 -39.26 14.23
C PRO A 459 8.62 -38.00 13.71
N PRO A 460 9.89 -38.06 13.30
CA PRO A 460 10.57 -36.92 12.68
C PRO A 460 9.69 -36.30 11.57
N LEU A 461 9.65 -34.98 11.55
CA LEU A 461 8.76 -34.23 10.66
C LEU A 461 9.08 -34.53 9.19
N ALA A 462 8.07 -34.86 8.42
CA ALA A 462 8.19 -35.10 6.98
C ALA A 462 7.56 -33.96 6.18
N THR A 463 8.00 -33.85 4.94
CA THR A 463 7.37 -32.91 3.98
C THR A 463 5.89 -33.25 3.83
N GLY A 464 5.04 -32.23 3.96
CA GLY A 464 3.59 -32.39 3.89
C GLY A 464 2.89 -32.48 5.25
N ASP A 465 3.63 -32.66 6.36
CA ASP A 465 3.07 -32.60 7.70
C ASP A 465 2.51 -31.21 8.01
N TYR A 466 1.43 -31.17 8.79
CA TYR A 466 0.94 -29.93 9.41
C TYR A 466 1.28 -29.94 10.90
N VAL A 467 1.91 -28.86 11.36
CA VAL A 467 2.34 -28.69 12.75
C VAL A 467 1.54 -27.54 13.35
N LEU A 468 0.81 -27.82 14.44
CA LEU A 468 0.15 -26.79 15.24
C LEU A 468 1.05 -26.44 16.42
N ALA A 469 1.44 -25.19 16.52
CA ALA A 469 2.28 -24.66 17.58
C ALA A 469 1.55 -23.55 18.34
N LEU A 470 1.63 -23.58 19.67
CA LEU A 470 1.22 -22.50 20.55
C LEU A 470 2.43 -21.59 20.77
N ALA A 471 2.27 -20.31 20.59
CA ALA A 471 3.34 -19.34 20.79
C ALA A 471 2.80 -17.96 21.14
N ARG A 472 3.64 -17.12 21.72
CA ARG A 472 3.33 -15.70 21.85
C ARG A 472 3.43 -15.03 20.49
N PRO A 473 2.64 -14.00 20.23
CA PRO A 473 2.70 -13.26 18.96
C PRO A 473 4.09 -12.71 18.61
N ALA A 474 4.84 -12.29 19.62
CA ALA A 474 6.22 -11.81 19.44
C ALA A 474 7.18 -12.92 18.92
N ASP A 475 6.86 -14.19 19.18
CA ASP A 475 7.69 -15.34 18.81
C ASP A 475 7.31 -15.94 17.45
N LEU A 476 6.20 -15.52 16.85
CA LEU A 476 5.72 -16.05 15.56
C LEU A 476 6.76 -15.86 14.45
N ALA A 477 7.46 -14.74 14.44
CA ALA A 477 8.53 -14.49 13.47
C ALA A 477 9.69 -15.49 13.59
N LEU A 478 9.98 -15.99 14.79
CA LEU A 478 10.98 -17.04 15.00
C LEU A 478 10.47 -18.40 14.52
N LEU A 479 9.20 -18.72 14.77
CA LEU A 479 8.56 -19.92 14.23
C LEU A 479 8.50 -19.93 12.72
N ASP A 480 8.19 -18.78 12.10
CA ASP A 480 8.21 -18.61 10.65
C ASP A 480 9.60 -18.93 10.05
N ARG A 481 10.69 -18.62 10.77
CA ARG A 481 12.06 -19.00 10.37
C ARG A 481 12.35 -20.50 10.54
N VAL A 482 11.71 -21.18 11.47
CA VAL A 482 11.89 -22.63 11.70
C VAL A 482 11.14 -23.44 10.64
N PHE A 483 9.90 -23.07 10.38
CA PHE A 483 8.99 -23.78 9.48
C PHE A 483 9.02 -23.22 8.05
N GLY A 484 9.50 -22.01 7.86
CA GLY A 484 9.69 -21.41 6.54
C GLY A 484 10.77 -22.14 5.74
N PRO A 485 10.69 -22.06 4.42
CA PRO A 485 11.71 -22.63 3.57
C PRO A 485 13.08 -22.02 3.93
N ARG A 486 14.11 -22.86 3.99
CA ARG A 486 15.48 -22.33 4.05
C ARG A 486 15.66 -21.42 2.84
N PRO A 487 16.13 -20.18 3.04
CA PRO A 487 16.60 -19.43 1.91
C PRO A 487 17.53 -20.36 1.15
N GLU A 488 17.22 -20.66 -0.09
CA GLU A 488 18.17 -21.37 -0.93
C GLU A 488 19.48 -20.63 -0.73
N ARG A 489 20.57 -21.35 -0.46
CA ARG A 489 21.90 -20.80 -0.67
C ARG A 489 21.90 -20.39 -2.12
N SER A 490 21.40 -19.17 -2.31
CA SER A 490 21.04 -18.65 -3.59
C SER A 490 22.29 -18.61 -4.42
N ARG A 491 22.19 -19.15 -5.56
CA ARG A 491 23.03 -18.85 -6.71
C ARG A 491 23.19 -17.34 -6.80
N ALA A 492 24.42 -16.89 -6.92
CA ALA A 492 24.91 -15.54 -7.29
C ALA A 492 24.04 -14.28 -7.04
N ASP A 493 22.71 -14.35 -7.14
CA ASP A 493 21.82 -13.21 -7.04
C ASP A 493 21.52 -12.72 -5.60
N ASP A 494 21.38 -13.63 -4.61
CA ASP A 494 21.14 -13.21 -3.21
C ASP A 494 22.42 -12.69 -2.53
N ARG A 495 23.58 -13.12 -2.99
CA ARG A 495 24.87 -12.58 -2.52
C ARG A 495 24.99 -11.10 -2.88
N GLY A 496 24.54 -10.71 -4.06
CA GLY A 496 24.52 -9.32 -4.51
C GLY A 496 23.47 -8.45 -3.81
N LEU A 497 22.42 -9.04 -3.23
CA LEU A 497 21.35 -8.29 -2.57
C LEU A 497 21.57 -8.09 -1.06
N LEU A 498 22.12 -9.10 -0.36
CA LEU A 498 22.31 -9.08 1.11
C LEU A 498 23.78 -9.24 1.54
N GLY A 499 24.73 -9.13 0.62
CA GLY A 499 26.16 -9.27 0.85
C GLY A 499 26.66 -10.71 0.85
N GLU A 500 27.94 -10.89 0.50
CA GLU A 500 28.60 -12.21 0.38
C GLU A 500 28.81 -12.88 1.73
N PHE A 501 29.12 -12.09 2.76
CA PHE A 501 29.41 -12.54 4.11
C PHE A 501 28.42 -11.96 5.10
N ALA A 502 28.05 -12.70 6.13
CA ALA A 502 27.15 -12.25 7.20
C ALA A 502 27.93 -12.16 8.51
N PHE A 503 27.85 -11.00 9.14
CA PHE A 503 28.42 -10.71 10.44
C PHE A 503 27.31 -10.38 11.44
N ASP A 504 27.56 -10.60 12.73
CA ASP A 504 26.70 -10.15 13.80
C ASP A 504 26.72 -8.61 13.88
N GLY A 505 25.58 -7.98 14.14
CA GLY A 505 25.49 -6.52 14.28
C GLY A 505 26.37 -5.95 15.40
N THR A 506 26.72 -6.76 16.38
CA THR A 506 27.64 -6.43 17.49
C THR A 506 29.12 -6.48 17.10
N THR A 507 29.46 -7.02 15.92
CA THR A 507 30.83 -7.01 15.41
C THR A 507 31.35 -5.59 15.28
N THR A 508 32.57 -5.34 15.72
CA THR A 508 33.16 -3.98 15.64
C THR A 508 33.55 -3.63 14.21
N LEU A 509 33.38 -2.37 13.85
CA LEU A 509 33.76 -1.84 12.55
C LEU A 509 35.27 -2.01 12.29
N ALA A 510 36.08 -1.94 13.36
CA ALA A 510 37.53 -2.18 13.31
C ALA A 510 37.87 -3.61 12.88
N ALA A 511 37.08 -4.60 13.27
CA ALA A 511 37.30 -5.99 12.82
C ALA A 511 37.10 -6.13 11.30
N ILE A 512 36.10 -5.46 10.73
CA ILE A 512 35.87 -5.44 9.29
C ILE A 512 36.96 -4.64 8.56
N ALA A 513 37.37 -3.49 9.10
CA ALA A 513 38.46 -2.69 8.56
C ALA A 513 39.77 -3.52 8.50
N HIS A 514 40.12 -4.22 9.57
CA HIS A 514 41.31 -5.02 9.63
C HIS A 514 41.30 -6.20 8.61
N LEU A 515 40.11 -6.77 8.33
CA LEU A 515 39.97 -7.89 7.41
C LEU A 515 39.96 -7.47 5.93
N TYR A 516 39.35 -6.32 5.63
CA TYR A 516 39.01 -5.99 4.23
C TYR A 516 39.52 -4.61 3.76
N ASP A 517 39.81 -3.67 4.66
CA ASP A 517 40.38 -2.36 4.32
C ASP A 517 41.22 -1.78 5.48
N PRO A 518 42.46 -2.24 5.67
CA PRO A 518 43.30 -1.75 6.78
C PRO A 518 43.63 -0.26 6.74
N ALA A 519 43.38 0.41 5.61
CA ALA A 519 43.58 1.85 5.46
C ALA A 519 42.37 2.70 5.95
N ALA A 520 41.24 2.06 6.21
CA ALA A 520 40.07 2.78 6.73
C ALA A 520 40.25 3.10 8.21
N THR A 521 40.29 4.38 8.54
CA THR A 521 40.35 4.87 9.94
C THR A 521 39.00 4.66 10.62
N THR A 522 39.00 3.95 11.75
CA THR A 522 37.79 3.67 12.53
C THR A 522 38.02 3.94 14.02
N ASP A 523 37.00 4.45 14.69
CA ASP A 523 36.91 4.38 16.15
C ASP A 523 36.70 2.92 16.56
N GLY A 524 37.67 2.33 17.25
CA GLY A 524 37.76 0.89 17.51
C GLY A 524 36.60 0.29 18.32
N ALA A 525 35.72 1.10 18.90
CA ALA A 525 34.60 0.65 19.72
C ALA A 525 33.24 0.63 19.00
N VAL A 526 33.12 1.22 17.80
CA VAL A 526 31.84 1.33 17.07
C VAL A 526 31.46 -0.01 16.47
N THR A 527 30.24 -0.47 16.74
CA THR A 527 29.70 -1.71 16.14
C THR A 527 29.17 -1.46 14.72
N LEU A 528 29.02 -2.55 13.94
CA LEU A 528 28.42 -2.49 12.60
C LEU A 528 26.99 -1.94 12.67
N ALA A 529 26.22 -2.36 13.68
CA ALA A 529 24.84 -1.89 13.89
C ALA A 529 24.81 -0.40 14.16
N GLU A 530 25.65 0.13 15.06
CA GLU A 530 25.73 1.56 15.37
C GLU A 530 26.20 2.39 14.18
N PHE A 531 27.18 1.91 13.45
CA PHE A 531 27.67 2.58 12.24
C PHE A 531 26.57 2.68 11.17
N LEU A 532 25.87 1.57 10.89
CA LEU A 532 24.77 1.53 9.94
C LEU A 532 23.63 2.46 10.40
N ALA A 533 23.21 2.38 11.66
CA ALA A 533 22.16 3.23 12.22
C ALA A 533 22.51 4.72 12.10
N SER A 534 23.75 5.11 12.40
CA SER A 534 24.21 6.50 12.28
C SER A 534 24.22 7.01 10.83
N ARG A 535 24.64 6.17 9.89
CA ARG A 535 24.75 6.52 8.47
C ARG A 535 23.41 6.50 7.74
N LEU A 536 22.48 5.66 8.18
CA LEU A 536 21.14 5.52 7.61
C LEU A 536 20.09 6.44 8.25
N GLY A 537 20.54 7.36 9.14
CA GLY A 537 19.67 8.40 9.70
C GLY A 537 18.76 7.92 10.85
N GLY A 538 19.16 6.84 11.56
CA GLY A 538 18.50 6.40 12.80
C GLY A 538 17.30 5.45 12.60
N THR A 539 16.91 5.15 11.37
CA THR A 539 15.81 4.20 11.04
C THR A 539 16.25 3.21 9.97
N PRO A 540 17.16 2.27 10.29
CA PRO A 540 17.60 1.27 9.33
C PRO A 540 16.48 0.27 9.02
N ALA A 541 16.46 -0.23 7.78
CA ALA A 541 15.58 -1.31 7.33
C ALA A 541 16.40 -2.41 6.66
N VAL A 542 15.88 -3.64 6.63
CA VAL A 542 16.52 -4.76 5.95
C VAL A 542 16.71 -4.43 4.46
N GLY A 543 17.92 -4.64 3.94
CA GLY A 543 18.32 -4.29 2.58
C GLY A 543 18.93 -2.89 2.45
N ASP A 544 18.94 -2.05 3.49
CA ASP A 544 19.63 -0.77 3.48
C ASP A 544 21.14 -0.98 3.39
N ARG A 545 21.80 -0.08 2.63
CA ARG A 545 23.21 -0.21 2.30
C ARG A 545 23.98 1.06 2.60
N THR A 546 25.21 0.89 3.10
CA THR A 546 26.16 1.99 3.21
C THR A 546 27.56 1.52 2.89
N ARG A 547 28.38 2.39 2.31
CA ARG A 547 29.75 2.06 1.98
C ARG A 547 30.70 2.40 3.12
N PHE A 548 31.56 1.45 3.43
CA PHE A 548 32.67 1.62 4.37
C PHE A 548 33.97 1.21 3.70
N GLY A 549 34.86 2.15 3.38
CA GLY A 549 36.09 1.88 2.66
C GLY A 549 35.86 1.18 1.32
N ALA A 550 36.48 0.03 1.14
CA ALA A 550 36.39 -0.81 -0.05
C ALA A 550 35.15 -1.72 -0.05
N VAL A 551 34.44 -1.87 1.07
CA VAL A 551 33.31 -2.79 1.21
C VAL A 551 31.97 -2.05 1.30
N GLU A 552 30.89 -2.73 0.93
CA GLU A 552 29.53 -2.28 1.15
C GLU A 552 28.89 -3.08 2.29
N LEU A 553 28.36 -2.36 3.29
CA LEU A 553 27.67 -2.96 4.44
C LEU A 553 26.16 -2.89 4.18
N ILE A 554 25.45 -4.00 4.42
CA ILE A 554 24.05 -4.19 4.10
C ILE A 554 23.31 -4.67 5.35
N VAL A 555 22.21 -4.04 5.71
CA VAL A 555 21.35 -4.52 6.80
C VAL A 555 20.70 -5.83 6.34
N ARG A 556 21.09 -6.95 6.96
CA ARG A 556 20.65 -8.29 6.57
C ARG A 556 19.47 -8.79 7.39
N ASP A 557 19.46 -8.49 8.67
CA ASP A 557 18.40 -8.88 9.59
C ASP A 557 18.30 -7.88 10.74
N MET A 558 17.06 -7.70 11.25
CA MET A 558 16.75 -6.78 12.33
C MET A 558 15.81 -7.44 13.34
N GLN A 559 15.93 -7.05 14.61
CA GLN A 559 15.02 -7.43 15.67
C GLN A 559 14.47 -6.15 16.31
N GLY A 560 13.24 -5.78 15.96
CA GLY A 560 12.72 -4.44 16.27
C GLY A 560 13.57 -3.36 15.58
N ASP A 561 14.10 -2.42 16.35
CA ASP A 561 14.96 -1.33 15.86
C ASP A 561 16.46 -1.67 15.84
N THR A 562 16.83 -2.87 16.31
CA THR A 562 18.23 -3.27 16.42
C THR A 562 18.64 -4.12 15.24
N ILE A 563 19.74 -3.74 14.57
CA ILE A 563 20.34 -4.54 13.50
C ILE A 563 21.02 -5.76 14.12
N THR A 564 20.53 -6.95 13.81
CA THR A 564 21.07 -8.21 14.32
C THR A 564 22.12 -8.82 13.41
N GLN A 565 21.96 -8.66 12.09
CA GLN A 565 22.93 -9.18 11.12
C GLN A 565 23.24 -8.15 10.04
N VAL A 566 24.50 -8.08 9.67
CA VAL A 566 25.04 -7.20 8.63
C VAL A 566 25.70 -8.03 7.54
N GLY A 567 25.29 -7.81 6.30
CA GLY A 567 25.96 -8.36 5.13
C GLY A 567 27.13 -7.49 4.72
N VAL A 568 28.19 -8.12 4.25
CA VAL A 568 29.37 -7.44 3.68
C VAL A 568 29.56 -7.89 2.25
N GLU A 569 29.63 -6.94 1.33
CA GLU A 569 29.92 -7.16 -0.10
C GLU A 569 31.31 -6.59 -0.43
N LEU A 570 32.19 -7.44 -0.94
CA LEU A 570 33.59 -7.09 -1.20
C LEU A 570 33.81 -6.40 -2.53
N GLU A 571 33.06 -6.81 -3.55
CA GLU A 571 33.08 -6.20 -4.88
C GLU A 571 31.70 -5.59 -5.16
N PRO A 572 31.45 -4.35 -4.69
CA PRO A 572 30.15 -3.72 -4.97
C PRO A 572 29.97 -3.60 -6.47
N ALA A 573 28.78 -4.03 -6.95
CA ALA A 573 28.43 -4.06 -8.36
C ALA A 573 28.81 -2.73 -9.07
N PRO A 574 29.31 -2.77 -10.31
CA PRO A 574 29.76 -1.59 -11.03
C PRO A 574 28.63 -0.56 -11.08
N VAL A 575 28.91 0.62 -10.54
CA VAL A 575 27.92 1.70 -10.43
C VAL A 575 27.53 2.11 -11.84
N HIS A 576 26.28 1.88 -12.22
CA HIS A 576 25.74 2.33 -13.50
C HIS A 576 26.03 3.84 -13.74
N PRO A 577 26.28 4.29 -14.98
CA PRO A 577 26.71 5.67 -15.30
C PRO A 577 25.84 6.76 -14.67
N TRP A 578 24.52 6.55 -14.56
CA TRP A 578 23.60 7.48 -13.92
C TRP A 578 23.78 7.54 -12.40
N ARG A 579 24.24 6.46 -11.73
CA ARG A 579 24.62 6.47 -10.30
C ARG A 579 25.85 7.32 -10.04
N LEU A 580 26.80 7.35 -10.97
CA LEU A 580 27.97 8.24 -10.92
C LEU A 580 27.57 9.70 -11.07
N TRP A 581 26.56 9.99 -11.89
CA TRP A 581 25.99 11.34 -12.06
C TRP A 581 25.32 11.82 -10.77
N LEU A 582 24.48 11.00 -10.12
CA LEU A 582 23.87 11.33 -8.83
C LEU A 582 24.89 11.48 -7.69
N ARG A 583 26.00 10.75 -7.71
CA ARG A 583 27.10 10.90 -6.75
C ARG A 583 27.88 12.21 -6.92
N ARG A 584 27.99 12.75 -8.13
CA ARG A 584 28.60 14.07 -8.38
C ARG A 584 27.82 15.20 -7.71
N PHE A 585 26.51 15.15 -7.69
CA PHE A 585 25.66 16.12 -6.99
C PHE A 585 25.80 16.07 -5.46
N ARG A 586 26.14 14.91 -4.89
CA ARG A 586 26.36 14.76 -3.44
C ARG A 586 27.72 15.34 -2.96
N ARG A 587 28.75 15.34 -3.78
CA ARG A 587 30.10 15.87 -3.41
C ARG A 587 30.21 17.38 -3.42
N GLN A 588 29.22 18.10 -3.93
CA GLN A 588 29.22 19.57 -3.93
C GLN A 588 28.47 20.19 -2.73
N ARG A 589 28.05 19.38 -1.75
CA ARG A 589 27.35 19.83 -0.54
C ARG A 589 27.94 19.25 0.77
N VAL A 590 29.25 19.04 0.81
CA VAL A 590 29.99 18.86 2.08
C VAL A 590 31.01 19.98 2.21
#